data_78e8bbd42e11d3bd23d689591b1edcd7
#
_entry.id   78e8bbd42e11d3bd23d689591b1edcd7
#
_cell.length_a   1.000
_cell.length_b   1.000
_cell.length_c   1.000
_cell.angle_alpha   90.00
_cell.angle_beta   90.00
_cell.angle_gamma   90.00
#
_symmetry.space_group_name_H-M   'P 1'
#
loop_
_entity.id
_entity.type
_entity.pdbx_description
1 polymer ?
#
loop_
_entity_poly.entity_id
_entity_poly.type
_entity_poly.pdbx_seq_one_letter_code
_entity_poly.pdbx_strand_id
1 'polypeptide(L)'
;AFTDSCIGNFIDKLKELPVWKNTLVIFVSDHGYPYPKDVVNYEPRRYHIPMLWVGGAVKEPVVIDKLANQTDLAATLLNQLGIDHDTFTFSRNILSPDYPEYAFYTYSNGFGFIDSTGISVYDNEGNKPLIEAPRKGSDLRLRKGKALLQTLYDDLGNR
;
A
#
# COMPACT_ATOMS: atom_id res chain seq x y z
N ALA A 1 20.89 -0.26 -9.17
CA ALA A 1 21.86 0.30 -10.12
C ALA A 1 21.38 0.23 -11.57
N PHE A 2 21.26 -0.95 -12.23
CA PHE A 2 20.88 -1.00 -13.65
C PHE A 2 19.44 -0.50 -13.90
N THR A 3 18.47 -1.03 -13.19
CA THR A 3 17.05 -0.62 -13.30
C THR A 3 16.86 0.87 -13.01
N ASP A 4 17.50 1.37 -11.96
CA ASP A 4 17.47 2.78 -11.58
C ASP A 4 18.05 3.68 -12.70
N SER A 5 19.17 3.30 -13.30
CA SER A 5 19.73 4.00 -14.45
C SER A 5 18.79 3.98 -15.68
N CYS A 6 18.12 2.86 -15.94
CA CYS A 6 17.14 2.76 -17.03
C CYS A 6 15.93 3.68 -16.79
N ILE A 7 15.43 3.73 -15.55
CA ILE A 7 14.33 4.62 -15.15
C ILE A 7 14.76 6.08 -15.32
N GLY A 8 15.93 6.46 -14.84
CA GLY A 8 16.48 7.81 -15.01
C GLY A 8 16.55 8.23 -16.47
N ASN A 9 17.17 7.40 -17.31
CA ASN A 9 17.26 7.64 -18.76
C ASN A 9 15.87 7.75 -19.44
N PHE A 10 14.91 6.93 -19.02
CA PHE A 10 13.55 7.00 -19.52
C PHE A 10 12.89 8.34 -19.17
N ILE A 11 12.98 8.75 -17.91
CA ILE A 11 12.41 10.03 -17.46
C ILE A 11 13.09 11.21 -18.14
N ASP A 12 14.41 11.20 -18.31
CA ASP A 12 15.12 12.30 -18.97
C ASP A 12 14.68 12.45 -20.43
N LYS A 13 14.54 11.35 -21.17
CA LYS A 13 13.99 11.39 -22.53
C LYS A 13 12.54 11.85 -22.58
N LEU A 14 11.72 11.44 -21.60
CA LEU A 14 10.31 11.83 -21.53
C LEU A 14 10.15 13.34 -21.26
N LYS A 15 11.03 13.94 -20.49
CA LYS A 15 11.07 15.39 -20.22
C LYS A 15 11.28 16.24 -21.47
N GLU A 16 11.95 15.70 -22.49
CA GLU A 16 12.20 16.40 -23.76
C GLU A 16 10.94 16.46 -24.64
N LEU A 17 9.93 15.65 -24.36
CA LEU A 17 8.72 15.57 -25.18
C LEU A 17 7.67 16.61 -24.74
N PRO A 18 6.92 17.20 -25.68
CA PRO A 18 5.85 18.17 -25.36
C PRO A 18 4.77 17.62 -24.43
N VAL A 19 4.52 16.30 -24.46
CA VAL A 19 3.53 15.62 -23.62
C VAL A 19 3.90 15.63 -22.14
N TRP A 20 5.18 15.85 -21.80
CA TRP A 20 5.65 15.85 -20.41
C TRP A 20 4.80 16.70 -19.47
N LYS A 21 4.39 17.88 -19.91
CA LYS A 21 3.61 18.83 -19.10
C LYS A 21 2.29 18.26 -18.55
N ASN A 22 1.71 17.29 -19.27
CA ASN A 22 0.44 16.65 -18.94
C ASN A 22 0.63 15.17 -18.62
N THR A 23 1.86 14.74 -18.35
CA THR A 23 2.17 13.35 -18.05
C THR A 23 2.35 13.14 -16.55
N LEU A 24 1.73 12.10 -16.03
CA LEU A 24 2.00 11.52 -14.72
C LEU A 24 2.58 10.12 -14.95
N VAL A 25 3.73 9.85 -14.36
CA VAL A 25 4.38 8.54 -14.34
C VAL A 25 4.37 8.04 -12.90
N ILE A 26 3.81 6.85 -12.68
CA ILE A 26 3.73 6.23 -11.37
C ILE A 26 4.63 5.00 -11.36
N PHE A 27 5.63 5.01 -10.49
CA PHE A 27 6.46 3.85 -10.20
C PHE A 27 5.96 3.23 -8.91
N VAL A 28 5.57 1.98 -8.97
CA VAL A 28 5.15 1.19 -7.83
C VAL A 28 5.66 -0.23 -7.99
N SER A 29 6.16 -0.83 -6.91
CA SER A 29 6.53 -2.24 -6.92
C SER A 29 5.28 -3.11 -6.89
N ASP A 30 5.29 -4.25 -7.58
CA ASP A 30 4.21 -5.25 -7.55
C ASP A 30 4.13 -5.94 -6.18
N HIS A 31 5.28 -6.16 -5.53
CA HIS A 31 5.38 -6.73 -4.18
C HIS A 31 6.67 -6.26 -3.48
N GLY A 32 6.74 -6.48 -2.19
CA GLY A 32 7.96 -6.27 -1.41
C GLY A 32 8.99 -7.37 -1.67
N TYR A 33 10.24 -7.11 -1.28
CA TYR A 33 11.34 -8.05 -1.45
C TYR A 33 11.88 -8.51 -0.08
N PRO A 34 12.17 -9.82 0.09
CA PRO A 34 12.68 -10.36 1.35
C PRO A 34 14.19 -10.07 1.51
N TYR A 35 14.54 -8.82 1.68
CA TYR A 35 15.91 -8.41 1.93
C TYR A 35 16.02 -7.60 3.23
N PRO A 36 16.98 -7.89 4.08
CA PRO A 36 17.96 -8.99 4.01
C PRO A 36 17.30 -10.37 4.11
N LYS A 37 17.98 -11.43 3.67
CA LYS A 37 17.46 -12.80 3.50
C LYS A 37 16.81 -13.43 4.75
N ASP A 38 17.04 -12.86 5.92
CA ASP A 38 16.55 -13.39 7.22
C ASP A 38 15.14 -12.88 7.58
N VAL A 39 14.47 -12.17 6.67
CA VAL A 39 13.11 -11.68 6.89
C VAL A 39 12.12 -12.82 6.71
N VAL A 40 11.45 -13.19 7.80
CA VAL A 40 10.39 -14.22 7.77
C VAL A 40 9.17 -13.75 6.97
N ASN A 41 8.38 -14.69 6.47
CA ASN A 41 7.27 -14.40 5.55
C ASN A 41 6.15 -13.54 6.15
N TYR A 42 6.00 -13.51 7.47
CA TYR A 42 4.99 -12.72 8.16
C TYR A 42 5.49 -11.34 8.64
N GLU A 43 6.76 -11.01 8.44
CA GLU A 43 7.37 -9.76 8.88
C GLU A 43 6.82 -8.56 8.08
N PRO A 44 6.29 -7.48 8.71
CA PRO A 44 5.70 -6.34 8.03
C PRO A 44 6.63 -5.66 7.01
N ARG A 45 7.93 -5.52 7.33
CA ARG A 45 8.90 -4.87 6.42
C ARG A 45 9.06 -5.58 5.08
N ARG A 46 8.67 -6.88 4.98
CA ARG A 46 8.67 -7.64 3.72
C ARG A 46 7.62 -7.13 2.74
N TYR A 47 6.58 -6.47 3.23
CA TYR A 47 5.43 -5.98 2.47
C TYR A 47 5.48 -4.47 2.24
N HIS A 48 6.52 -3.80 2.75
CA HIS A 48 6.71 -2.38 2.53
C HIS A 48 7.30 -2.16 1.13
N ILE A 49 6.58 -1.44 0.28
CA ILE A 49 6.96 -1.10 -1.09
C ILE A 49 7.06 0.41 -1.27
N PRO A 50 8.00 0.89 -2.09
CA PRO A 50 8.04 2.29 -2.49
C PRO A 50 6.98 2.58 -3.55
N MET A 51 6.45 3.82 -3.52
CA MET A 51 5.65 4.39 -4.59
C MET A 51 6.15 5.79 -4.87
N LEU A 52 6.36 6.11 -6.15
CA LEU A 52 6.84 7.41 -6.59
C LEU A 52 5.99 7.93 -7.75
N TRP A 53 5.48 9.14 -7.62
CA TRP A 53 4.77 9.85 -8.67
C TRP A 53 5.63 10.98 -9.20
N VAL A 54 5.88 10.97 -10.52
CA VAL A 54 6.70 11.98 -11.20
C VAL A 54 6.02 12.42 -12.49
N GLY A 55 6.35 13.59 -12.97
CA GLY A 55 5.85 14.08 -14.26
C GLY A 55 5.52 15.56 -14.20
N GLY A 56 5.33 16.16 -15.36
CA GLY A 56 4.96 17.56 -15.46
C GLY A 56 3.56 17.89 -14.92
N ALA A 57 2.73 16.87 -14.71
CA ALA A 57 1.43 17.00 -14.06
C ALA A 57 1.54 17.14 -12.52
N VAL A 58 2.66 16.76 -11.92
CA VAL A 58 2.93 16.93 -10.48
C VAL A 58 3.34 18.36 -10.24
N LYS A 59 2.49 19.15 -9.57
CA LYS A 59 2.72 20.60 -9.37
C LYS A 59 3.78 20.88 -8.32
N GLU A 60 3.78 20.11 -7.24
CA GLU A 60 4.66 20.33 -6.09
C GLU A 60 5.17 18.97 -5.55
N PRO A 61 6.43 18.89 -5.13
CA PRO A 61 6.95 17.71 -4.48
C PRO A 61 6.32 17.57 -3.08
N VAL A 62 5.77 16.40 -2.81
CA VAL A 62 5.16 16.04 -1.52
C VAL A 62 5.69 14.70 -1.07
N VAL A 63 6.05 14.57 0.19
CA VAL A 63 6.31 13.29 0.84
C VAL A 63 5.08 12.90 1.63
N ILE A 64 4.52 11.72 1.34
CA ILE A 64 3.36 11.19 2.04
C ILE A 64 3.86 10.10 2.98
N ASP A 65 3.85 10.41 4.28
CA ASP A 65 4.25 9.50 5.35
C ASP A 65 3.01 8.98 6.09
N LYS A 66 2.11 8.35 5.33
CA LYS A 66 0.90 7.72 5.84
C LYS A 66 0.94 6.21 5.65
N LEU A 67 0.35 5.48 6.60
CA LEU A 67 0.12 4.06 6.43
C LEU A 67 -0.94 3.83 5.35
N ALA A 68 -0.54 3.18 4.26
CA ALA A 68 -1.39 2.95 3.09
C ALA A 68 -1.19 1.54 2.52
N ASN A 69 -2.14 1.12 1.71
CA ASN A 69 -2.04 -0.09 0.91
C ASN A 69 -1.80 0.25 -0.57
N GLN A 70 -1.20 -0.66 -1.31
CA GLN A 70 -1.05 -0.54 -2.76
C GLN A 70 -2.41 -0.35 -3.46
N THR A 71 -3.46 -0.97 -2.94
CA THR A 71 -4.84 -0.82 -3.43
C THR A 71 -5.35 0.62 -3.38
N ASP A 72 -4.82 1.47 -2.50
CA ASP A 72 -5.23 2.87 -2.34
C ASP A 72 -4.79 3.76 -3.52
N LEU A 73 -3.93 3.23 -4.40
CA LEU A 73 -3.51 3.90 -5.62
C LEU A 73 -4.70 4.26 -6.52
N ALA A 74 -5.66 3.37 -6.69
CA ALA A 74 -6.78 3.59 -7.61
C ALA A 74 -7.63 4.79 -7.19
N ALA A 75 -8.17 4.81 -5.96
CA ALA A 75 -8.98 5.92 -5.48
C ALA A 75 -8.18 7.23 -5.40
N THR A 76 -6.91 7.16 -5.03
CA THR A 76 -6.05 8.36 -4.96
C THR A 76 -5.86 8.97 -6.35
N LEU A 77 -5.51 8.16 -7.35
CA LEU A 77 -5.31 8.62 -8.71
C LEU A 77 -6.60 9.16 -9.33
N LEU A 78 -7.68 8.39 -9.26
CA LEU A 78 -8.97 8.78 -9.85
C LEU A 78 -9.51 10.07 -9.23
N ASN A 79 -9.36 10.24 -7.93
CA ASN A 79 -9.75 11.48 -7.26
C ASN A 79 -8.95 12.70 -7.79
N GLN A 80 -7.63 12.55 -8.03
CA GLN A 80 -6.82 13.63 -8.62
C GLN A 80 -7.25 13.96 -10.06
N LEU A 81 -7.86 13.02 -10.77
CA LEU A 81 -8.39 13.21 -12.11
C LEU A 81 -9.85 13.70 -12.11
N GLY A 82 -10.48 13.86 -10.96
CA GLY A 82 -11.90 14.22 -10.83
C GLY A 82 -12.84 13.11 -11.33
N ILE A 83 -12.39 11.86 -11.29
CA ILE A 83 -13.16 10.69 -11.71
C ILE A 83 -13.72 9.99 -10.47
N ASP A 84 -14.97 9.56 -10.55
CA ASP A 84 -15.62 8.77 -9.51
C ASP A 84 -14.88 7.44 -9.30
N HIS A 85 -14.73 7.05 -8.05
CA HIS A 85 -14.00 5.85 -7.65
C HIS A 85 -14.75 4.95 -6.65
N ASP A 86 -16.05 5.17 -6.45
CA ASP A 86 -16.87 4.45 -5.47
C ASP A 86 -16.92 2.94 -5.74
N THR A 87 -16.72 2.52 -6.99
CA THR A 87 -16.66 1.11 -7.37
C THR A 87 -15.40 0.39 -6.87
N PHE A 88 -14.38 1.14 -6.46
CA PHE A 88 -13.14 0.58 -5.90
C PHE A 88 -13.24 0.41 -4.38
N THR A 89 -14.12 -0.48 -3.93
CA THR A 89 -14.53 -0.69 -2.53
C THR A 89 -13.37 -0.79 -1.54
N PHE A 90 -12.23 -1.37 -1.94
CA PHE A 90 -11.05 -1.56 -1.08
C PHE A 90 -9.96 -0.52 -1.31
N SER A 91 -10.23 0.51 -2.07
CA SER A 91 -9.29 1.59 -2.35
C SER A 91 -9.71 2.87 -1.62
N ARG A 92 -8.76 3.53 -1.01
CA ARG A 92 -8.99 4.76 -0.23
C ARG A 92 -8.13 5.89 -0.79
N ASN A 93 -8.66 7.10 -0.85
CA ASN A 93 -7.88 8.26 -1.28
C ASN A 93 -6.91 8.70 -0.17
N ILE A 94 -5.61 8.42 -0.33
CA ILE A 94 -4.55 8.75 0.64
C ILE A 94 -4.46 10.27 0.91
N LEU A 95 -4.86 11.09 -0.06
CA LEU A 95 -4.81 12.55 0.04
C LEU A 95 -6.02 13.15 0.74
N SER A 96 -7.05 12.34 1.07
CA SER A 96 -8.20 12.81 1.84
C SER A 96 -7.77 13.24 3.25
N PRO A 97 -8.33 14.35 3.79
CA PRO A 97 -8.15 14.72 5.18
C PRO A 97 -8.65 13.64 6.17
N ASP A 98 -9.72 12.95 5.80
CA ASP A 98 -10.36 11.91 6.61
C ASP A 98 -9.86 10.49 6.28
N TYR A 99 -8.70 10.38 5.62
CA TYR A 99 -8.13 9.10 5.25
C TYR A 99 -7.86 8.22 6.49
N PRO A 100 -8.47 7.03 6.57
CA PRO A 100 -8.25 6.11 7.70
C PRO A 100 -6.89 5.41 7.53
N GLU A 101 -5.92 5.84 8.31
CA GLU A 101 -4.55 5.34 8.22
C GLU A 101 -4.42 3.92 8.77
N TYR A 102 -4.31 2.96 7.88
CA TYR A 102 -3.89 1.58 8.21
C TYR A 102 -3.25 0.92 6.99
N ALA A 103 -2.43 -0.08 7.25
CA ALA A 103 -1.93 -1.03 6.26
C ALA A 103 -2.36 -2.45 6.63
N PHE A 104 -2.68 -3.23 5.61
CA PHE A 104 -3.07 -4.63 5.74
C PHE A 104 -2.36 -5.45 4.68
N TYR A 105 -1.87 -6.60 5.06
CA TYR A 105 -1.27 -7.57 4.14
C TYR A 105 -1.64 -8.99 4.55
N THR A 106 -1.61 -9.89 3.58
CA THR A 106 -1.77 -11.33 3.82
C THR A 106 -0.48 -12.06 3.48
N TYR A 107 -0.26 -13.16 4.16
CA TYR A 107 0.77 -14.14 3.85
C TYR A 107 0.14 -15.53 3.86
N SER A 108 0.90 -16.58 3.52
CA SER A 108 0.34 -17.93 3.29
C SER A 108 -0.65 -18.42 4.35
N ASN A 109 -0.39 -18.13 5.62
CA ASN A 109 -1.17 -18.65 6.74
C ASN A 109 -1.85 -17.58 7.59
N GLY A 110 -1.84 -16.30 7.17
CA GLY A 110 -2.39 -15.28 8.04
C GLY A 110 -2.35 -13.88 7.46
N PHE A 111 -2.41 -12.88 8.35
CA PHE A 111 -2.43 -11.48 7.98
C PHE A 111 -1.65 -10.61 8.97
N GLY A 112 -1.26 -9.43 8.50
CA GLY A 112 -0.79 -8.33 9.33
C GLY A 112 -1.71 -7.12 9.22
N PHE A 113 -1.95 -6.46 10.35
CA PHE A 113 -2.69 -5.21 10.44
C PHE A 113 -1.85 -4.18 11.20
N ILE A 114 -1.69 -3.00 10.60
CA ILE A 114 -0.87 -1.90 11.10
C ILE A 114 -1.73 -0.65 11.13
N ASP A 115 -1.78 0.04 12.26
CA ASP A 115 -2.38 1.37 12.37
C ASP A 115 -1.53 2.27 13.29
N SER A 116 -1.97 3.49 13.54
CA SER A 116 -1.26 4.44 14.41
C SER A 116 -1.02 3.91 15.85
N THR A 117 -1.71 2.85 16.26
CA THR A 117 -1.53 2.24 17.58
C THR A 117 -0.49 1.11 17.59
N GLY A 118 -0.02 0.68 16.40
CA GLY A 118 1.04 -0.32 16.29
C GLY A 118 0.75 -1.42 15.28
N ILE A 119 1.40 -2.56 15.45
CA ILE A 119 1.42 -3.70 14.53
C ILE A 119 0.88 -4.94 15.24
N SER A 120 0.00 -5.68 14.56
CA SER A 120 -0.41 -7.03 14.96
C SER A 120 -0.38 -7.97 13.76
N VAL A 121 0.22 -9.13 13.93
CA VAL A 121 0.28 -10.19 12.93
C VAL A 121 -0.32 -11.45 13.51
N TYR A 122 -1.17 -12.12 12.75
CA TYR A 122 -1.93 -13.28 13.20
C TYR A 122 -1.73 -14.47 12.26
N ASP A 123 -1.52 -15.63 12.85
CA ASP A 123 -1.47 -16.92 12.18
C ASP A 123 -2.83 -17.62 12.27
N ASN A 124 -3.51 -17.75 11.15
CA ASN A 124 -4.83 -18.38 11.07
C ASN A 124 -4.76 -19.90 11.30
N GLU A 125 -3.68 -20.56 10.85
CA GLU A 125 -3.50 -21.99 11.01
C GLU A 125 -3.16 -22.32 12.47
N GLY A 126 -2.20 -21.62 13.05
CA GLY A 126 -1.83 -21.76 14.45
C GLY A 126 -2.82 -21.12 15.42
N ASN A 127 -3.79 -20.37 14.92
CA ASN A 127 -4.81 -19.63 15.70
C ASN A 127 -4.22 -18.78 16.83
N LYS A 128 -3.16 -18.04 16.54
CA LYS A 128 -2.42 -17.24 17.51
C LYS A 128 -1.79 -15.99 16.92
N PRO A 129 -1.59 -14.94 17.72
CA PRO A 129 -0.78 -13.81 17.32
C PRO A 129 0.70 -14.22 17.19
N LEU A 130 1.39 -13.69 16.18
CA LEU A 130 2.84 -13.82 15.97
C LEU A 130 3.57 -12.54 16.39
N ILE A 131 2.95 -11.38 16.15
CA ILE A 131 3.48 -10.06 16.53
C ILE A 131 2.36 -9.26 17.19
N GLU A 132 2.68 -8.63 18.31
CA GLU A 132 1.83 -7.68 19.03
C GLU A 132 2.69 -6.52 19.55
N ALA A 133 2.85 -5.50 18.74
CA ALA A 133 3.76 -4.39 19.05
C ALA A 133 3.07 -3.02 18.88
N PRO A 134 2.72 -2.32 20.01
CA PRO A 134 2.72 -2.82 21.36
C PRO A 134 1.56 -3.80 21.63
N ARG A 135 1.65 -4.60 22.68
CA ARG A 135 0.59 -5.53 23.08
C ARG A 135 -0.72 -4.81 23.44
N LYS A 136 -0.60 -3.63 24.04
CA LYS A 136 -1.76 -2.76 24.31
C LYS A 136 -2.43 -2.38 22.98
N GLY A 137 -3.72 -2.62 22.85
CA GLY A 137 -4.50 -2.36 21.64
C GLY A 137 -4.43 -3.47 20.58
N SER A 138 -3.63 -4.54 20.82
CA SER A 138 -3.51 -5.66 19.86
C SER A 138 -4.85 -6.34 19.59
N ASP A 139 -5.70 -6.55 20.59
CA ASP A 139 -7.03 -7.16 20.41
C ASP A 139 -7.89 -6.39 19.39
N LEU A 140 -7.83 -5.06 19.41
CA LEU A 140 -8.57 -4.24 18.47
C LEU A 140 -7.98 -4.33 17.07
N ARG A 141 -6.65 -4.28 16.92
CA ARG A 141 -5.97 -4.45 15.64
C ARG A 141 -6.27 -5.82 15.02
N LEU A 142 -6.21 -6.88 15.83
CA LEU A 142 -6.53 -8.25 15.39
C LEU A 142 -7.99 -8.38 14.96
N ARG A 143 -8.93 -7.78 15.69
CA ARG A 143 -10.35 -7.77 15.29
C ARG A 143 -10.56 -7.02 13.96
N LYS A 144 -9.94 -5.86 13.77
CA LYS A 144 -9.98 -5.10 12.52
C LYS A 144 -9.41 -5.92 11.35
N GLY A 145 -8.24 -6.54 11.56
CA GLY A 145 -7.61 -7.38 10.55
C GLY A 145 -8.44 -8.59 10.17
N LYS A 146 -9.04 -9.30 11.14
CA LYS A 146 -9.96 -10.44 10.89
C LYS A 146 -11.20 -9.98 10.13
N ALA A 147 -11.81 -8.86 10.52
CA ALA A 147 -12.97 -8.31 9.84
C ALA A 147 -12.68 -7.95 8.38
N LEU A 148 -11.54 -7.29 8.14
CA LEU A 148 -11.11 -6.95 6.78
C LEU A 148 -10.84 -8.20 5.95
N LEU A 149 -10.15 -9.19 6.50
CA LEU A 149 -9.89 -10.47 5.84
C LEU A 149 -11.22 -11.17 5.46
N GLN A 150 -12.18 -11.22 6.38
CA GLN A 150 -13.50 -11.80 6.13
C GLN A 150 -14.22 -11.05 5.00
N THR A 151 -14.23 -9.71 5.04
CA THR A 151 -14.86 -8.88 4.00
C THR A 151 -14.25 -9.14 2.62
N LEU A 152 -12.92 -9.32 2.55
CA LEU A 152 -12.24 -9.65 1.29
C LEU A 152 -12.64 -11.04 0.76
N TYR A 153 -12.77 -12.04 1.63
CA TYR A 153 -13.24 -13.38 1.24
C TYR A 153 -14.72 -13.36 0.83
N ASP A 154 -15.57 -12.64 1.54
CA ASP A 154 -16.98 -12.52 1.19
C ASP A 154 -17.15 -11.81 -0.17
N ASP A 155 -16.41 -10.75 -0.44
CA ASP A 155 -16.41 -10.09 -1.76
C ASP A 155 -15.94 -11.03 -2.86
N LEU A 156 -14.85 -11.78 -2.63
CA LEU A 156 -14.34 -12.74 -3.61
C LEU A 156 -15.34 -13.87 -3.89
N GLY A 157 -16.04 -14.33 -2.86
CA GLY A 157 -17.05 -15.40 -3.00
C GLY A 157 -18.34 -14.96 -3.70
N ASN A 158 -18.59 -13.64 -3.78
CA ASN A 158 -19.78 -13.06 -4.42
C ASN A 158 -19.54 -12.59 -5.86
N ARG A 159 -18.33 -12.67 -6.36
CA ARG A 159 -17.94 -12.35 -7.75
C ARG A 159 -18.03 -13.57 -8.67
#